data_42ec7ec6c0abb184e1876722b885f8ce
#
_entry.id   42ec7ec6c0abb184e1876722b885f8ce
#
_cell.length_a   1.000
_cell.length_b   1.000
_cell.length_c   1.000
_cell.angle_alpha   90.00
_cell.angle_beta   90.00
_cell.angle_gamma   90.00
#
_symmetry.space_group_name_H-M   'P 1'
#
loop_
_entity.id
_entity.type
_entity.pdbx_description
1 polymer ?
#
loop_
_entity_poly.entity_id
_entity_poly.type
_entity_poly.pdbx_seq_one_letter_code
_entity_poly.pdbx_strand_id
1 'polypeptide(L)'
;MLLTGCGPRAEAEGANATSAQPALAHVPLSIQLDGGAGATHRFDIELALSEAEQEQGLMFRKELAPDGGMLFPFNPARPPSFWMKNTLIPLDMIFIGPGGRIAQISANRVPYSLEPASSGDPAIAVLEIPGDRARQLGIKVGDKVRWGNCPSINGNAGGRLPEAWDRTSMCL
;
A
#
# COMPACT_ATOMS: atom_id res chain seq x y z
N MET A 1 -58.31 34.83 -24.21
CA MET A 1 -58.05 33.38 -23.99
C MET A 1 -56.55 33.20 -23.84
N LEU A 2 -56.07 33.15 -22.59
CA LEU A 2 -54.66 33.07 -22.24
C LEU A 2 -54.39 31.62 -21.80
N LEU A 3 -53.49 30.93 -22.47
CA LEU A 3 -52.99 29.63 -22.09
C LEU A 3 -51.58 29.77 -21.51
N THR A 4 -51.48 29.66 -20.19
CA THR A 4 -50.25 29.57 -19.42
C THR A 4 -49.71 28.15 -19.51
N GLY A 5 -48.56 27.98 -20.19
CA GLY A 5 -47.80 26.71 -20.21
C GLY A 5 -46.82 26.68 -19.06
N CYS A 6 -47.06 25.76 -18.12
CA CYS A 6 -46.11 25.47 -17.03
C CYS A 6 -45.18 24.36 -17.54
N GLY A 7 -43.91 24.68 -17.77
CA GLY A 7 -42.85 23.70 -18.09
C GLY A 7 -42.28 23.06 -16.82
N PRO A 8 -41.89 21.79 -16.85
CA PRO A 8 -41.31 21.14 -15.69
C PRO A 8 -39.89 21.67 -15.45
N ARG A 9 -39.65 22.02 -14.20
CA ARG A 9 -38.36 22.39 -13.65
C ARG A 9 -37.49 21.13 -13.53
N ALA A 10 -36.41 21.09 -14.27
CA ALA A 10 -35.42 20.04 -14.13
C ALA A 10 -34.72 20.22 -12.76
N GLU A 11 -34.95 19.31 -11.86
CA GLU A 11 -34.17 19.19 -10.64
C GLU A 11 -32.79 18.61 -11.02
N ALA A 12 -31.76 19.41 -10.76
CA ALA A 12 -30.39 18.95 -10.88
C ALA A 12 -30.11 18.01 -9.71
N GLU A 13 -30.15 16.72 -9.97
CA GLU A 13 -29.61 15.71 -9.04
C GLU A 13 -28.11 15.95 -8.91
N GLY A 14 -27.73 16.53 -7.78
CA GLY A 14 -26.35 16.64 -7.36
C GLY A 14 -25.77 15.23 -7.17
N ALA A 15 -25.05 14.75 -8.16
CA ALA A 15 -24.24 13.55 -8.03
C ALA A 15 -23.17 13.78 -6.96
N ASN A 16 -23.48 13.34 -5.74
CA ASN A 16 -22.50 13.23 -4.67
C ASN A 16 -21.62 12.00 -4.99
N ALA A 17 -20.68 12.18 -5.90
CA ALA A 17 -19.66 11.20 -6.21
C ALA A 17 -18.69 11.16 -5.03
N THR A 18 -19.07 10.44 -3.97
CA THR A 18 -18.11 9.86 -3.04
C THR A 18 -17.29 8.87 -3.87
N SER A 19 -16.10 9.28 -4.31
CA SER A 19 -15.16 8.41 -5.00
C SER A 19 -14.62 7.39 -4.00
N ALA A 20 -15.40 6.36 -3.73
CA ALA A 20 -14.90 5.19 -3.03
C ALA A 20 -13.77 4.61 -3.89
N GLN A 21 -12.58 4.49 -3.33
CA GLN A 21 -11.50 3.76 -3.98
C GLN A 21 -12.00 2.36 -4.34
N PRO A 22 -11.69 1.85 -5.54
CA PRO A 22 -11.98 0.45 -5.83
C PRO A 22 -11.30 -0.43 -4.77
N ALA A 23 -11.99 -1.48 -4.34
CA ALA A 23 -11.42 -2.41 -3.37
C ALA A 23 -10.17 -3.07 -3.98
N LEU A 24 -9.02 -2.82 -3.36
CA LEU A 24 -7.76 -3.42 -3.76
C LEU A 24 -7.67 -4.87 -3.27
N ALA A 25 -6.82 -5.66 -3.92
CA ALA A 25 -6.53 -7.01 -3.45
C ALA A 25 -5.78 -6.95 -2.12
N HIS A 26 -6.19 -7.77 -1.16
CA HIS A 26 -5.50 -7.93 0.13
C HIS A 26 -4.60 -9.17 0.11
N VAL A 27 -3.44 -9.05 0.73
CA VAL A 27 -2.52 -10.17 0.91
C VAL A 27 -1.94 -10.15 2.33
N PRO A 28 -1.71 -11.33 2.93
CA PRO A 28 -0.96 -11.43 4.16
C PRO A 28 0.50 -11.03 3.91
N LEU A 29 1.06 -10.24 4.83
CA LEU A 29 2.47 -9.90 4.85
C LEU A 29 3.04 -10.23 6.22
N SER A 30 4.26 -10.73 6.26
CA SER A 30 4.99 -11.01 7.48
C SER A 30 6.36 -10.33 7.49
N ILE A 31 6.73 -9.77 8.64
CA ILE A 31 8.07 -9.23 8.89
C ILE A 31 8.70 -10.07 10.00
N GLN A 32 9.76 -10.78 9.67
CA GLN A 32 10.55 -11.58 10.61
C GLN A 32 11.72 -10.73 11.09
N LEU A 33 11.79 -10.51 12.40
CA LEU A 33 12.88 -9.76 13.02
C LEU A 33 14.18 -10.54 12.97
N ASP A 34 15.26 -9.87 12.54
CA ASP A 34 16.61 -10.44 12.53
C ASP A 34 17.28 -10.21 13.91
N GLY A 35 17.89 -11.25 14.49
CA GLY A 35 18.67 -11.17 15.72
C GLY A 35 17.93 -11.28 17.05
N GLY A 36 16.70 -11.74 17.07
CA GLY A 36 15.92 -12.06 18.28
C GLY A 36 15.31 -13.47 18.22
N ALA A 37 14.51 -13.85 19.20
CA ALA A 37 13.83 -15.17 19.28
C ALA A 37 12.82 -15.44 18.14
N GLY A 38 13.09 -14.91 16.92
CA GLY A 38 12.30 -15.18 15.73
C GLY A 38 10.90 -14.54 15.74
N ALA A 39 10.72 -13.42 16.44
CA ALA A 39 9.44 -12.71 16.43
C ALA A 39 9.03 -12.38 15.00
N THR A 40 7.77 -12.67 14.67
CA THR A 40 7.20 -12.38 13.35
C THR A 40 5.94 -11.56 13.53
N HIS A 41 5.91 -10.38 12.92
CA HIS A 41 4.74 -9.53 12.86
C HIS A 41 3.97 -9.82 11.57
N ARG A 42 2.64 -9.85 11.67
CA ARG A 42 1.75 -10.09 10.53
C ARG A 42 0.90 -8.87 10.26
N PHE A 43 0.69 -8.61 8.98
CA PHE A 43 -0.10 -7.52 8.45
C PHE A 43 -1.08 -8.07 7.41
N ASP A 44 -2.22 -7.41 7.27
CA ASP A 44 -3.15 -7.58 6.16
C ASP A 44 -3.06 -6.32 5.29
N ILE A 45 -2.43 -6.43 4.14
CA ILE A 45 -2.06 -5.28 3.32
C ILE A 45 -2.78 -5.27 1.98
N GLU A 46 -3.12 -4.07 1.53
CA GLU A 46 -3.62 -3.82 0.19
C GLU A 46 -2.47 -3.79 -0.82
N LEU A 47 -2.71 -4.28 -2.05
CA LEU A 47 -1.73 -4.25 -3.14
C LEU A 47 -2.06 -3.13 -4.12
N ALA A 48 -1.12 -2.21 -4.36
CA ALA A 48 -1.17 -1.21 -5.42
C ALA A 48 -0.37 -1.73 -6.63
N LEU A 49 -1.05 -2.33 -7.60
CA LEU A 49 -0.42 -3.01 -8.75
C LEU A 49 -0.40 -2.15 -10.01
N SER A 50 -1.46 -1.41 -10.29
CA SER A 50 -1.53 -0.51 -11.44
C SER A 50 -0.87 0.84 -11.13
N GLU A 51 -0.46 1.55 -12.16
CA GLU A 51 0.10 2.90 -12.04
C GLU A 51 -0.87 3.84 -11.31
N ALA A 52 -2.16 3.82 -11.65
CA ALA A 52 -3.18 4.63 -11.00
C ALA A 52 -3.33 4.30 -9.49
N GLU A 53 -3.28 3.01 -9.11
CA GLU A 53 -3.31 2.60 -7.71
C GLU A 53 -2.04 3.06 -6.97
N GLN A 54 -0.87 2.96 -7.61
CA GLN A 54 0.39 3.44 -7.03
C GLN A 54 0.42 4.96 -6.90
N GLU A 55 -0.11 5.70 -7.88
CA GLU A 55 -0.21 7.16 -7.79
C GLU A 55 -1.16 7.62 -6.69
N GLN A 56 -2.28 6.93 -6.51
CA GLN A 56 -3.25 7.25 -5.48
C GLN A 56 -2.78 6.82 -4.09
N GLY A 57 -2.23 5.62 -3.95
CA GLY A 57 -1.75 5.07 -2.67
C GLY A 57 -2.78 5.25 -1.54
N LEU A 58 -2.31 5.71 -0.39
CA LEU A 58 -3.12 5.97 0.82
C LEU A 58 -3.68 7.41 0.89
N MET A 59 -3.70 8.14 -0.23
CA MET A 59 -4.30 9.49 -0.27
C MET A 59 -5.75 9.48 0.21
N PHE A 60 -6.14 10.54 0.93
CA PHE A 60 -7.49 10.77 1.45
C PHE A 60 -7.97 9.76 2.50
N ARG A 61 -7.17 8.78 2.89
CA ARG A 61 -7.48 7.87 4.00
C ARG A 61 -7.43 8.61 5.33
N LYS A 62 -8.49 8.48 6.13
CA LYS A 62 -8.60 9.11 7.45
C LYS A 62 -8.00 8.26 8.56
N GLU A 63 -7.92 6.95 8.33
CA GLU A 63 -7.44 5.96 9.28
C GLU A 63 -6.85 4.74 8.55
N LEU A 64 -6.02 4.01 9.25
CA LEU A 64 -5.44 2.74 8.81
C LEU A 64 -5.39 1.81 10.03
N ALA A 65 -5.79 0.56 9.85
CA ALA A 65 -5.72 -0.43 10.92
C ALA A 65 -4.27 -0.60 11.42
N PRO A 66 -4.04 -0.90 12.71
CA PRO A 66 -2.68 -1.06 13.25
C PRO A 66 -1.84 -2.14 12.56
N ASP A 67 -2.48 -3.15 11.99
CA ASP A 67 -1.89 -4.24 11.21
C ASP A 67 -2.23 -4.15 9.71
N GLY A 68 -2.83 -3.03 9.29
CA GLY A 68 -3.08 -2.70 7.89
C GLY A 68 -1.91 -1.98 7.24
N GLY A 69 -1.98 -1.86 5.93
CA GLY A 69 -0.98 -1.14 5.13
C GLY A 69 -1.23 -1.27 3.64
N MET A 70 -0.32 -0.71 2.86
CA MET A 70 -0.32 -0.83 1.40
C MET A 70 1.07 -1.18 0.90
N LEU A 71 1.14 -2.16 -0.01
CA LEU A 71 2.38 -2.57 -0.67
C LEU A 71 2.37 -2.11 -2.12
N PHE A 72 3.49 -1.50 -2.51
CA PHE A 72 3.77 -0.99 -3.84
C PHE A 72 4.92 -1.82 -4.44
N PRO A 73 4.64 -2.92 -5.14
CA PRO A 73 5.68 -3.76 -5.72
C PRO A 73 6.22 -3.17 -7.03
N PHE A 74 7.49 -3.45 -7.33
CA PHE A 74 8.18 -3.00 -8.54
C PHE A 74 8.82 -4.18 -9.28
N ASN A 75 8.51 -4.30 -10.56
CA ASN A 75 9.16 -5.26 -11.45
C ASN A 75 9.46 -4.58 -12.80
N PRO A 76 10.73 -4.33 -13.13
CA PRO A 76 11.95 -4.63 -12.35
C PRO A 76 12.13 -3.73 -11.12
N ALA A 77 13.03 -4.13 -10.22
CA ALA A 77 13.45 -3.30 -9.08
C ALA A 77 13.95 -1.93 -9.57
N ARG A 78 13.58 -0.86 -8.89
CA ARG A 78 13.94 0.51 -9.23
C ARG A 78 14.11 1.37 -7.97
N PRO A 79 14.88 2.48 -8.03
CA PRO A 79 14.89 3.45 -6.94
C PRO A 79 13.52 4.15 -6.87
N PRO A 80 12.74 3.92 -5.80
CA PRO A 80 11.44 4.58 -5.65
C PRO A 80 11.60 5.94 -4.97
N SER A 81 10.64 6.83 -5.25
CA SER A 81 10.50 8.10 -4.55
C SER A 81 9.03 8.27 -4.16
N PHE A 82 8.79 8.48 -2.86
CA PHE A 82 7.45 8.61 -2.27
C PHE A 82 7.30 9.96 -1.57
N TRP A 83 6.09 10.43 -1.44
CA TRP A 83 5.72 11.66 -0.75
C TRP A 83 4.44 11.47 0.03
N MET A 84 4.08 12.45 0.87
CA MET A 84 2.85 12.44 1.66
C MET A 84 1.75 13.36 1.07
N LYS A 85 1.80 13.62 -0.26
CA LYS A 85 0.79 14.43 -0.93
C LYS A 85 -0.61 13.85 -0.69
N ASN A 86 -1.55 14.69 -0.27
CA ASN A 86 -2.94 14.30 0.01
C ASN A 86 -3.10 13.16 1.04
N THR A 87 -2.06 12.81 1.78
CA THR A 87 -2.08 11.77 2.81
C THR A 87 -2.34 12.42 4.17
N LEU A 88 -3.44 12.04 4.83
CA LEU A 88 -3.96 12.69 6.02
C LEU A 88 -3.38 12.13 7.33
N ILE A 89 -2.86 10.92 7.26
CA ILE A 89 -2.36 10.15 8.41
C ILE A 89 -0.83 10.03 8.33
N PRO A 90 -0.12 10.00 9.47
CA PRO A 90 1.32 9.71 9.45
C PRO A 90 1.58 8.27 9.02
N LEU A 91 2.66 8.04 8.27
CA LEU A 91 3.04 6.74 7.75
C LEU A 91 4.52 6.43 8.01
N ASP A 92 4.81 5.15 8.23
CA ASP A 92 6.15 4.60 8.07
C ASP A 92 6.26 4.03 6.64
N MET A 93 7.28 4.45 5.89
CA MET A 93 7.60 3.95 4.56
C MET A 93 8.79 3.00 4.65
N ILE A 94 8.56 1.72 4.41
CA ILE A 94 9.56 0.65 4.52
C ILE A 94 9.99 0.23 3.12
N PHE A 95 11.23 0.52 2.77
CA PHE A 95 11.83 0.18 1.48
C PHE A 95 12.41 -1.22 1.54
N ILE A 96 11.95 -2.10 0.66
CA ILE A 96 12.33 -3.51 0.62
C ILE A 96 13.26 -3.73 -0.57
N GLY A 97 14.49 -4.08 -0.28
CA GLY A 97 15.51 -4.35 -1.28
C GLY A 97 15.40 -5.74 -1.92
N PRO A 98 16.21 -6.02 -2.97
CA PRO A 98 16.33 -7.35 -3.53
C PRO A 98 16.62 -8.40 -2.46
N GLY A 99 15.94 -9.55 -2.53
CA GLY A 99 16.02 -10.60 -1.50
C GLY A 99 15.07 -10.42 -0.33
N GLY A 100 14.18 -9.40 -0.35
CA GLY A 100 13.10 -9.25 0.63
C GLY A 100 13.56 -8.77 2.00
N ARG A 101 14.69 -8.07 2.08
CA ARG A 101 15.13 -7.44 3.33
C ARG A 101 14.82 -5.95 3.32
N ILE A 102 14.51 -5.41 4.50
CA ILE A 102 14.32 -3.98 4.70
C ILE A 102 15.66 -3.28 4.45
N ALA A 103 15.72 -2.44 3.43
CA ALA A 103 16.89 -1.64 3.08
C ALA A 103 16.90 -0.30 3.82
N GLN A 104 15.70 0.30 4.01
CA GLN A 104 15.55 1.58 4.68
C GLN A 104 14.14 1.71 5.27
N ILE A 105 14.02 2.49 6.34
CA ILE A 105 12.75 2.91 6.92
C ILE A 105 12.74 4.44 7.01
N SER A 106 11.78 5.07 6.34
CA SER A 106 11.46 6.49 6.52
C SER A 106 10.29 6.58 7.48
N ALA A 107 10.62 6.71 8.77
CA ALA A 107 9.64 6.58 9.85
C ALA A 107 8.82 7.85 10.06
N ASN A 108 7.56 7.66 10.46
CA ASN A 108 6.63 8.68 10.94
C ASN A 108 6.57 9.93 10.05
N ARG A 109 6.40 9.70 8.74
CA ARG A 109 6.33 10.78 7.75
C ARG A 109 5.14 11.69 8.03
N VAL A 110 5.41 12.98 7.95
CA VAL A 110 4.43 14.03 8.29
C VAL A 110 3.35 14.10 7.20
N PRO A 111 2.06 14.07 7.57
CA PRO A 111 0.97 14.27 6.63
C PRO A 111 1.16 15.51 5.75
N TYR A 112 0.73 15.42 4.48
CA TYR A 112 0.82 16.47 3.45
C TYR A 112 2.22 16.93 3.08
N SER A 113 3.30 16.38 3.64
CA SER A 113 4.67 16.72 3.27
C SER A 113 4.94 16.36 1.81
N LEU A 114 5.50 17.28 1.06
CA LEU A 114 5.97 17.07 -0.31
C LEU A 114 7.46 16.70 -0.37
N GLU A 115 8.11 16.61 0.78
CA GLU A 115 9.49 16.15 0.87
C GLU A 115 9.58 14.67 0.46
N PRO A 116 10.39 14.33 -0.55
CA PRO A 116 10.49 12.95 -1.00
C PRO A 116 11.18 12.05 0.03
N ALA A 117 10.67 10.82 0.15
CA ALA A 117 11.32 9.71 0.82
C ALA A 117 11.82 8.73 -0.24
N SER A 118 13.11 8.41 -0.23
CA SER A 118 13.72 7.48 -1.18
C SER A 118 14.81 6.68 -0.48
N SER A 119 14.98 5.42 -0.88
CA SER A 119 16.11 4.61 -0.41
C SER A 119 17.43 4.97 -1.09
N GLY A 120 17.39 5.68 -2.22
CA GLY A 120 18.56 5.87 -3.09
C GLY A 120 18.94 4.62 -3.89
N ASP A 121 18.72 3.44 -3.35
CA ASP A 121 19.00 2.13 -3.95
C ASP A 121 17.75 1.50 -4.56
N PRO A 122 17.92 0.56 -5.52
CA PRO A 122 16.80 -0.17 -6.07
C PRO A 122 16.05 -0.96 -5.01
N ALA A 123 14.71 -0.79 -4.97
CA ALA A 123 13.80 -1.57 -4.15
C ALA A 123 12.90 -2.43 -5.06
N ILE A 124 12.49 -3.58 -4.54
CA ILE A 124 11.48 -4.45 -5.17
C ILE A 124 10.08 -4.10 -4.71
N ALA A 125 9.95 -3.43 -3.57
CA ALA A 125 8.68 -2.91 -3.07
C ALA A 125 8.89 -1.79 -2.04
N VAL A 126 7.83 -1.00 -1.83
CA VAL A 126 7.67 -0.15 -0.64
C VAL A 126 6.43 -0.60 0.09
N LEU A 127 6.52 -0.72 1.41
CA LEU A 127 5.40 -1.00 2.31
C LEU A 127 5.12 0.26 3.13
N GLU A 128 3.89 0.75 3.06
CA GLU A 128 3.38 1.81 3.92
C GLU A 128 2.52 1.22 5.03
N ILE A 129 2.83 1.55 6.28
CA ILE A 129 2.09 1.16 7.49
C ILE A 129 1.84 2.40 8.36
N PRO A 130 0.98 2.33 9.40
CA PRO A 130 0.75 3.47 10.29
C PRO A 130 2.06 4.04 10.85
N GLY A 131 2.11 5.37 10.97
CA GLY A 131 3.29 6.07 11.47
C GLY A 131 3.71 5.57 12.85
N ASP A 132 5.02 5.45 13.07
CA ASP A 132 5.62 4.96 14.31
C ASP A 132 5.41 3.46 14.59
N ARG A 133 4.71 2.75 13.71
CA ARG A 133 4.40 1.33 13.90
C ARG A 133 5.64 0.45 13.83
N ALA A 134 6.56 0.75 12.93
CA ALA A 134 7.82 0.01 12.81
C ALA A 134 8.60 0.07 14.13
N ARG A 135 8.70 1.24 14.77
CA ARG A 135 9.36 1.42 16.07
C ARG A 135 8.66 0.64 17.18
N GLN A 136 7.32 0.71 17.26
CA GLN A 136 6.53 0.00 18.26
C GLN A 136 6.72 -1.51 18.20
N LEU A 137 6.91 -2.05 17.00
CA LEU A 137 7.08 -3.48 16.76
C LEU A 137 8.56 -3.93 16.76
N GLY A 138 9.52 -2.98 16.90
CA GLY A 138 10.94 -3.28 16.85
C GLY A 138 11.45 -3.65 15.46
N ILE A 139 10.69 -3.29 14.40
CA ILE A 139 11.08 -3.51 13.00
C ILE A 139 12.22 -2.59 12.64
N LYS A 140 13.26 -3.13 11.98
CA LYS A 140 14.49 -2.41 11.63
C LYS A 140 15.04 -2.83 10.27
N VAL A 141 16.01 -2.07 9.79
CA VAL A 141 16.79 -2.41 8.60
C VAL A 141 17.44 -3.77 8.78
N GLY A 142 17.39 -4.60 7.74
CA GLY A 142 17.87 -5.97 7.72
C GLY A 142 16.78 -7.02 7.97
N ASP A 143 15.67 -6.68 8.64
CA ASP A 143 14.57 -7.61 8.89
C ASP A 143 13.99 -8.14 7.57
N LYS A 144 13.47 -9.38 7.61
CA LYS A 144 12.99 -10.07 6.41
C LYS A 144 11.49 -9.91 6.24
N VAL A 145 11.10 -9.42 5.07
CA VAL A 145 9.70 -9.25 4.66
C VAL A 145 9.32 -10.36 3.69
N ARG A 146 8.11 -10.90 3.86
CA ARG A 146 7.48 -11.85 2.94
C ARG A 146 6.02 -11.48 2.79
N TRP A 147 5.47 -11.59 1.59
CA TRP A 147 4.06 -11.31 1.31
C TRP A 147 3.47 -12.31 0.31
N GLY A 148 2.14 -12.37 0.29
CA GLY A 148 1.38 -13.29 -0.52
C GLY A 148 1.23 -14.66 0.11
N ASN A 149 0.28 -15.41 -0.41
CA ASN A 149 0.16 -16.84 -0.11
C ASN A 149 1.16 -17.58 -1.00
N CYS A 150 2.41 -17.63 -0.59
CA CYS A 150 3.34 -18.57 -1.19
C CYS A 150 2.81 -19.96 -0.94
N PRO A 151 2.35 -20.71 -1.94
CA PRO A 151 1.98 -22.07 -1.70
C PRO A 151 3.25 -22.82 -1.29
N SER A 152 3.32 -23.26 -0.04
CA SER A 152 3.95 -24.56 0.17
C SER A 152 3.16 -25.50 -0.73
N ILE A 153 3.71 -25.83 -1.86
CA ILE A 153 3.39 -26.82 -2.92
C ILE A 153 1.99 -27.51 -2.95
N ASN A 154 1.03 -27.12 -2.15
CA ASN A 154 -0.30 -27.72 -2.05
C ASN A 154 -1.42 -26.67 -2.10
N GLY A 155 -1.80 -26.31 -3.32
CA GLY A 155 -3.14 -26.02 -3.73
C GLY A 155 -3.92 -24.82 -3.14
N ASN A 156 -4.39 -23.96 -4.05
CA ASN A 156 -5.55 -23.06 -3.97
C ASN A 156 -5.46 -21.82 -3.07
N ALA A 157 -4.97 -20.74 -3.62
CA ALA A 157 -5.38 -19.40 -3.22
C ALA A 157 -5.96 -18.67 -4.45
N GLY A 158 -7.29 -18.46 -4.42
CA GLY A 158 -8.03 -17.81 -5.48
C GLY A 158 -7.93 -16.29 -5.41
N GLY A 159 -7.00 -15.73 -6.14
CA GLY A 159 -6.93 -14.32 -6.48
C GLY A 159 -6.25 -14.21 -7.83
N ARG A 160 -6.91 -13.59 -8.82
CA ARG A 160 -6.35 -13.43 -10.16
C ARG A 160 -5.34 -12.29 -10.11
N LEU A 161 -4.05 -12.63 -10.10
CA LEU A 161 -2.97 -11.67 -10.30
C LEU A 161 -2.94 -11.22 -11.76
N PRO A 162 -2.54 -9.96 -12.07
CA PRO A 162 -2.29 -9.56 -13.45
C PRO A 162 -1.28 -10.47 -14.12
N GLU A 163 -1.45 -10.75 -15.42
CA GLU A 163 -0.59 -11.68 -16.19
C GLU A 163 0.91 -11.35 -16.16
N ALA A 164 1.27 -10.09 -15.87
CA ALA A 164 2.66 -9.65 -15.73
C ALA A 164 3.32 -10.07 -14.39
N TRP A 165 2.55 -10.58 -13.44
CA TRP A 165 3.02 -10.98 -12.12
C TRP A 165 2.85 -12.48 -11.98
N ASP A 166 3.91 -13.22 -12.25
CA ASP A 166 3.90 -14.65 -11.97
C ASP A 166 3.94 -14.90 -10.45
N ARG A 167 3.37 -16.03 -10.04
CA ARG A 167 3.31 -16.41 -8.61
C ARG A 167 4.68 -16.60 -7.98
N THR A 168 5.72 -16.77 -8.77
CA THR A 168 7.09 -17.01 -8.34
C THR A 168 7.78 -15.71 -7.96
N SER A 169 7.46 -14.60 -8.63
CA SER A 169 8.04 -13.28 -8.35
C SER A 169 7.39 -12.58 -7.15
N MET A 170 6.23 -13.04 -6.67
CA MET A 170 5.55 -12.50 -5.48
C MET A 170 5.85 -13.27 -4.19
N CYS A 171 6.55 -14.39 -4.29
CA CYS A 171 6.96 -15.19 -3.15
C CYS A 171 8.44 -14.92 -2.81
N LEU A 172 8.69 -14.05 -1.86
CA LEU A 172 10.00 -13.83 -1.27
C LEU A 172 10.08 -14.43 0.12
#